data_8ba13f4b1517527d602d23a17b28d534
#
_entry.id   8ba13f4b1517527d602d23a17b28d534
#
_cell.length_a   1.000
_cell.length_b   1.000
_cell.length_c   1.000
_cell.angle_alpha   90.00
_cell.angle_beta   90.00
_cell.angle_gamma   90.00
#
_symmetry.space_group_name_H-M   'P 1'
#
loop_
_entity.id
_entity.type
_entity.pdbx_description
1 polymer ?
#
loop_
_entity_poly.entity_id
_entity_poly.type
_entity_poly.pdbx_seq_one_letter_code
_entity_poly.pdbx_strand_id
1 'polypeptide(L)'
;VPVTDVSAVTETEESTGNLLEIRSPIVGTFYRAASPDKPPYVKVGDSIAAGDVVCIVEAMKLFNEIESEVSGKIVKVLIEEAKPVEYDQVLYLVDPNA
;
A
#
# COMPACT_ATOMS: atom_id res chain seq x y z
N VAL A 1 24.01 -16.97 0.91
CA VAL A 1 23.74 -16.62 0.94
C VAL A 1 23.29 -16.02 1.15
N PRO A 2 23.40 -16.02 1.27
CA PRO A 2 23.02 -15.35 1.44
C PRO A 2 22.50 -14.62 1.83
N VAL A 3 22.75 -14.43 1.91
CA VAL A 3 22.36 -13.83 2.25
C VAL A 3 21.90 -13.01 2.34
N THR A 4 22.01 -12.94 2.12
CA THR A 4 21.73 -12.23 2.15
C THR A 4 21.09 -11.62 2.21
N ASP A 5 21.08 -11.78 2.21
CA ASP A 5 20.51 -11.25 2.28
C ASP A 5 19.96 -10.74 2.83
N VAL A 6 20.06 -10.90 3.13
CA VAL A 6 19.55 -10.55 3.78
C VAL A 6 19.41 -9.59 4.28
N SER A 7 19.69 -9.39 4.38
CA SER A 7 19.68 -8.42 4.90
C SER A 7 18.93 -7.56 4.66
N ALA A 8 18.96 -7.46 4.06
CA ALA A 8 18.30 -6.44 3.68
C ALA A 8 17.11 -6.46 4.17
N VAL A 9 16.85 -7.05 4.16
CA VAL A 9 15.70 -7.12 4.58
C VAL A 9 15.66 -6.66 5.78
N THR A 10 16.47 -6.65 6.33
CA THR A 10 16.47 -6.30 7.51
C THR A 10 16.10 -5.05 7.77
N GLU A 11 16.59 -4.23 7.16
CA GLU A 11 16.32 -2.99 7.48
C GLU A 11 14.98 -2.84 7.68
N THR A 12 14.34 -3.41 6.99
CA THR A 12 13.04 -3.17 7.13
C THR A 12 12.57 -3.81 8.26
N GLU A 13 12.97 -4.80 8.46
CA GLU A 13 12.39 -5.48 9.38
C GLU A 13 12.59 -5.05 10.65
N GLU A 14 13.61 -4.59 10.93
CA GLU A 14 13.80 -4.25 12.21
C GLU A 14 12.84 -3.30 12.62
N SER A 15 12.60 -2.41 11.91
CA SER A 15 11.70 -1.42 12.37
C SER A 15 10.34 -1.90 12.19
N THR A 16 10.20 -2.97 11.52
CA THR A 16 8.89 -3.22 11.12
C THR A 16 8.27 -4.38 11.77
N GLY A 17 9.00 -5.20 12.36
CA GLY A 17 8.48 -6.36 12.99
C GLY A 17 7.04 -6.75 12.81
N ASN A 18 6.13 -5.89 13.11
CA ASN A 18 4.72 -6.23 13.07
C ASN A 18 3.94 -5.53 12.01
N LEU A 19 4.58 -5.03 10.97
CA LEU A 19 3.85 -4.29 9.96
C LEU A 19 2.91 -5.19 9.18
N LEU A 20 1.77 -4.64 8.88
CA LEU A 20 0.78 -5.31 8.04
C LEU A 20 0.90 -4.76 6.63
N GLU A 21 0.38 -5.50 5.67
CA GLU A 21 0.49 -5.12 4.27
C GLU A 21 -0.88 -4.93 3.66
N ILE A 22 -1.03 -3.90 2.85
CA ILE A 22 -2.22 -3.74 2.03
C ILE A 22 -1.81 -4.15 0.62
N ARG A 23 -2.49 -5.13 0.06
CA ARG A 23 -2.13 -5.71 -1.23
C ARG A 23 -3.21 -5.44 -2.24
N SER A 24 -2.83 -5.41 -3.51
CA SER A 24 -3.78 -5.16 -4.57
C SER A 24 -4.59 -6.42 -4.84
N PRO A 25 -5.92 -6.33 -4.83
CA PRO A 25 -6.76 -7.50 -5.10
C PRO A 25 -6.92 -7.76 -6.60
N ILE A 26 -6.40 -6.90 -7.46
CA ILE A 26 -6.56 -7.05 -8.90
C ILE A 26 -5.33 -6.52 -9.62
N VAL A 27 -5.20 -6.92 -10.86
CA VAL A 27 -4.15 -6.39 -11.74
C VAL A 27 -4.67 -5.11 -12.37
N GLY A 28 -3.87 -4.06 -12.41
CA GLY A 28 -4.28 -2.82 -13.04
C GLY A 28 -3.26 -1.72 -12.85
N THR A 29 -3.71 -0.48 -12.89
CA THR A 29 -2.85 0.69 -12.73
C THR A 29 -3.21 1.39 -11.42
N PHE A 30 -2.20 1.68 -10.62
CA PHE A 30 -2.39 2.25 -9.30
C PHE A 30 -2.51 3.76 -9.37
N TYR A 31 -3.49 4.33 -8.65
CA TYR A 31 -3.62 5.77 -8.48
C TYR A 31 -3.86 6.05 -7.01
N ARG A 32 -3.19 7.08 -6.48
CA ARG A 32 -3.31 7.42 -5.06
C ARG A 32 -4.55 8.26 -4.78
N ALA A 33 -5.12 8.88 -5.79
CA ALA A 33 -6.26 9.78 -5.63
C ALA A 33 -7.33 9.47 -6.66
N ALA A 34 -8.53 9.99 -6.43
CA ALA A 34 -9.64 9.76 -7.33
C ALA A 34 -9.41 10.44 -8.69
N SER A 35 -8.68 11.53 -8.71
CA SER A 35 -8.35 12.22 -9.96
C SER A 35 -7.11 13.06 -9.72
N PRO A 36 -6.47 13.56 -10.78
CA PRO A 36 -5.20 14.29 -10.62
C PRO A 36 -5.30 15.55 -9.79
N ASP A 37 -6.48 16.16 -9.71
CA ASP A 37 -6.63 17.40 -8.96
C ASP A 37 -7.16 17.17 -7.56
N LYS A 38 -7.23 15.93 -7.11
CA LYS A 38 -7.68 15.61 -5.76
C LYS A 38 -6.50 15.15 -4.92
N PRO A 39 -6.56 15.34 -3.60
CA PRO A 39 -5.48 14.85 -2.73
C PRO A 39 -5.49 13.33 -2.68
N PRO A 40 -4.38 12.72 -2.35
CA PRO A 40 -4.32 11.27 -2.19
C PRO A 40 -5.27 10.82 -1.09
N TYR A 41 -5.80 9.62 -1.23
CA TYR A 41 -6.65 9.07 -0.18
C TYR A 41 -5.91 8.94 1.13
N VAL A 42 -4.65 8.51 1.09
CA VAL A 42 -3.82 8.38 2.29
C VAL A 42 -2.38 8.75 1.99
N LYS A 43 -1.66 9.17 3.03
CA LYS A 43 -0.25 9.49 2.91
C LYS A 43 0.48 8.84 4.06
N VAL A 44 1.80 8.77 3.96
CA VAL A 44 2.61 8.26 5.06
C VAL A 44 2.31 9.11 6.29
N GLY A 45 2.03 8.45 7.40
CA GLY A 45 1.67 9.10 8.64
C GLY A 45 0.18 9.15 8.92
N ASP A 46 -0.65 8.85 7.93
CA ASP A 46 -2.09 8.87 8.15
C ASP A 46 -2.55 7.63 8.89
N SER A 47 -3.56 7.79 9.73
CA SER A 47 -4.18 6.67 10.41
C SER A 47 -5.36 6.20 9.57
N ILE A 48 -5.51 4.89 9.47
CA ILE A 48 -6.60 4.30 8.70
C ILE A 48 -7.30 3.24 9.52
N ALA A 49 -8.52 2.92 9.12
CA ALA A 49 -9.29 1.84 9.73
C ALA A 49 -9.71 0.89 8.63
N ALA A 50 -10.03 -0.33 9.02
CA ALA A 50 -10.52 -1.33 8.06
C ALA A 50 -11.77 -0.76 7.39
N GLY A 51 -11.84 -0.87 6.08
CA GLY A 51 -12.93 -0.31 5.29
C GLY A 51 -12.64 1.05 4.67
N ASP A 52 -11.56 1.71 5.11
CA ASP A 52 -11.22 3.00 4.49
C ASP A 52 -10.65 2.77 3.10
N VAL A 53 -11.02 3.63 2.15
CA VAL A 53 -10.47 3.58 0.80
C VAL A 53 -9.07 4.16 0.85
N VAL A 54 -8.10 3.44 0.34
CA VAL A 54 -6.69 3.86 0.39
C VAL A 54 -6.11 4.19 -0.98
N CYS A 55 -6.71 3.69 -2.04
CA CYS A 55 -6.24 3.98 -3.39
C CYS A 55 -7.25 3.49 -4.41
N ILE A 56 -6.93 3.71 -5.68
CA ILE A 56 -7.73 3.20 -6.78
C ILE A 56 -6.82 2.37 -7.66
N VAL A 57 -7.33 1.25 -8.15
CA VAL A 57 -6.66 0.46 -9.17
C VAL A 57 -7.60 0.42 -10.36
N GLU A 58 -7.14 0.97 -11.48
CA GLU A 58 -7.94 0.99 -12.69
C GLU A 58 -7.67 -0.29 -13.47
N ALA A 59 -8.72 -1.02 -13.79
CA ALA A 59 -8.61 -2.24 -14.55
C ALA A 59 -9.77 -2.29 -15.53
N MET A 60 -9.47 -2.51 -16.81
CA MET A 60 -10.50 -2.66 -17.84
C MET A 60 -11.44 -1.45 -17.86
N LYS A 61 -10.88 -0.26 -17.73
CA LYS A 61 -11.60 1.00 -17.77
C LYS A 61 -12.54 1.21 -16.58
N LEU A 62 -12.40 0.38 -15.55
CA LEU A 62 -13.15 0.54 -14.31
C LEU A 62 -12.20 1.00 -13.23
N PHE A 63 -12.62 1.98 -12.45
CA PHE A 63 -11.79 2.52 -11.38
C PHE A 63 -12.28 1.89 -10.09
N ASN A 64 -11.51 0.93 -9.58
CA ASN A 64 -11.90 0.15 -8.41
C ASN A 64 -11.29 0.78 -7.17
N GLU A 65 -12.13 1.16 -6.22
CA GLU A 65 -11.64 1.69 -4.95
C GLU A 65 -11.16 0.54 -4.10
N ILE A 66 -9.94 0.64 -3.61
CA ILE A 66 -9.34 -0.42 -2.81
C ILE A 66 -9.44 -0.01 -1.35
N GLU A 67 -10.05 -0.85 -0.55
CA GLU A 67 -10.24 -0.58 0.86
C GLU A 67 -9.22 -1.34 1.69
N SER A 68 -8.80 -0.72 2.78
CA SER A 68 -7.91 -1.40 3.70
C SER A 68 -8.65 -2.49 4.43
N GLU A 69 -8.01 -3.62 4.64
CA GLU A 69 -8.56 -4.67 5.48
C GLU A 69 -7.98 -4.60 6.89
N VAL A 70 -7.11 -3.63 7.14
CA VAL A 70 -6.41 -3.51 8.40
C VAL A 70 -6.50 -2.09 8.93
N SER A 71 -6.30 -1.91 10.22
CA SER A 71 -6.28 -0.61 10.87
C SER A 71 -4.88 -0.32 11.36
N GLY A 72 -4.49 0.94 11.34
CA GLY A 72 -3.17 1.35 11.82
C GLY A 72 -2.73 2.61 11.14
N LYS A 73 -1.41 2.82 11.09
CA LYS A 73 -0.84 4.02 10.52
C LYS A 73 -0.02 3.66 9.29
N ILE A 74 -0.20 4.39 8.22
CA ILE A 74 0.57 4.17 6.99
C ILE A 74 2.02 4.56 7.25
N VAL A 75 2.94 3.64 7.09
CA VAL A 75 4.35 3.92 7.31
C VAL A 75 5.14 3.94 6.01
N LYS A 76 4.64 3.31 4.96
CA LYS A 76 5.37 3.32 3.70
C LYS A 76 4.43 3.07 2.54
N VAL A 77 4.67 3.73 1.42
CA VAL A 77 3.96 3.51 0.17
C VAL A 77 4.96 2.87 -0.79
N LEU A 78 4.62 1.71 -1.32
CA LEU A 78 5.56 0.89 -2.07
C LEU A 78 5.38 0.96 -3.59
N ILE A 79 4.44 1.76 -4.06
CA ILE A 79 4.17 1.87 -5.48
C ILE A 79 3.99 3.35 -5.81
N GLU A 80 4.41 3.75 -6.98
CA GLU A 80 4.31 5.14 -7.40
C GLU A 80 3.04 5.37 -8.20
N GLU A 81 2.64 6.64 -8.29
CA GLU A 81 1.45 7.04 -9.01
C GLU A 81 1.50 6.57 -10.46
N ALA A 82 0.37 6.06 -10.94
CA ALA A 82 0.19 5.66 -12.32
C ALA A 82 1.09 4.52 -12.78
N LYS A 83 1.51 3.68 -11.84
CA LYS A 83 2.33 2.53 -12.18
C LYS A 83 1.49 1.26 -12.19
N PRO A 84 1.87 0.28 -12.99
CA PRO A 84 1.12 -0.98 -13.02
C PRO A 84 1.34 -1.79 -11.75
N VAL A 85 0.31 -2.48 -11.32
CA VAL A 85 0.39 -3.39 -10.18
C VAL A 85 -0.14 -4.74 -10.57
N GLU A 86 0.38 -5.75 -9.91
CA GLU A 86 -0.03 -7.12 -10.14
C GLU A 86 -0.92 -7.59 -9.00
N TYR A 87 -1.61 -8.68 -9.22
CA TYR A 87 -2.44 -9.27 -8.18
C TYR A 87 -1.58 -9.57 -6.96
N ASP A 88 -2.08 -9.19 -5.81
CA ASP A 88 -1.43 -9.47 -4.52
C ASP A 88 -0.13 -8.72 -4.30
N GLN A 89 0.18 -7.72 -5.13
CA GLN A 89 1.37 -6.91 -4.93
C GLN A 89 1.15 -5.99 -3.73
N VAL A 90 2.17 -5.84 -2.89
CA VAL A 90 2.07 -5.01 -1.70
C VAL A 90 2.07 -3.54 -2.11
N LEU A 91 1.09 -2.79 -1.64
CA LEU A 91 0.94 -1.38 -1.97
C LEU A 91 1.37 -0.48 -0.83
N TYR A 92 1.01 -0.83 0.40
CA TYR A 92 1.31 -0.03 1.57
C TYR A 92 1.76 -0.91 2.72
N LEU A 93 2.58 -0.34 3.61
CA LEU A 93 2.88 -0.97 4.88
C LEU A 93 2.19 -0.18 5.98
N VAL A 94 1.57 -0.88 6.92
CA VAL A 94 0.76 -0.30 7.97
C VAL A 94 1.26 -0.79 9.33
N ASP A 95 1.45 0.14 10.25
CA ASP A 95 1.84 -0.21 11.61
C ASP A 95 0.56 -0.29 12.45
N PRO A 96 0.16 -1.48 12.89
CA PRO A 96 -1.09 -1.63 13.62
C PRO A 96 -1.02 -1.08 15.04
N ASN A 97 0.15 -0.79 15.53
CA ASN A 97 0.35 -0.32 16.89
C ASN A 97 0.56 1.19 16.98
N ALA A 98 0.45 1.87 15.88
CA ALA A 98 0.70 3.32 15.89
C ALA A 98 -0.58 4.12 15.99
#